data_cd57317c95ed5cab2339684d09537d09
#
_entry.id   cd57317c95ed5cab2339684d09537d09
#
_cell.length_a   1.000
_cell.length_b   1.000
_cell.length_c   1.000
_cell.angle_alpha   90.00
_cell.angle_beta   90.00
_cell.angle_gamma   90.00
#
_symmetry.space_group_name_H-M   'P 1'
#
loop_
_entity.id
_entity.type
_entity.pdbx_description
1 polymer ?
#
loop_
_entity_poly.entity_id
_entity_poly.type
_entity_poly.pdbx_seq_one_letter_code
_entity_poly.pdbx_strand_id
1 'polypeptide(L)'
;RKGIHNMTQTKRSRWLLLMTVFLGMLAAIAPLSTDMYLPALPSMMTAFGVTPSVIQLTLTASMAGMALGQIAVGPISDDKGRRLPLMVGMAVFTLSTVGCIWSPSIQVFLIFRLIQGCAGGAGIVLSRAIARDICKGSALTRLFAMLMLVNGIAPILAPVIGGQILRFAPWEGVFLFIAIVGLILTVSAGLMRETLPQRRRVSGGMAASMKSFTALFRQPYFMGHCIMQCFS
;
A
#
# COMPACT_ATOMS: atom_id res chain seq x y z
N ARG A 1 7.84 -1.81 -24.88
CA ARG A 1 6.85 -2.56 -25.68
C ARG A 1 7.44 -3.76 -26.43
N LYS A 2 8.74 -3.78 -26.80
CA LYS A 2 9.35 -4.91 -27.55
C LYS A 2 9.45 -6.22 -26.73
N GLY A 3 9.52 -6.17 -25.40
CA GLY A 3 9.72 -7.38 -24.57
C GLY A 3 8.48 -8.25 -24.36
N ILE A 4 7.28 -7.71 -24.51
CA ILE A 4 6.00 -8.43 -24.26
C ILE A 4 5.47 -9.08 -25.55
N HIS A 5 5.84 -8.56 -26.71
CA HIS A 5 5.35 -9.04 -28.03
C HIS A 5 5.96 -10.38 -28.45
N ASN A 6 7.14 -10.75 -27.91
CA ASN A 6 7.85 -11.99 -28.27
C ASN A 6 7.63 -13.16 -27.29
N MET A 7 6.70 -13.04 -26.34
CA MET A 7 6.38 -14.13 -25.42
C MET A 7 5.29 -15.03 -26.03
N THR A 8 5.52 -16.35 -26.00
CA THR A 8 4.49 -17.33 -26.32
C THR A 8 3.23 -17.08 -25.45
N GLN A 9 2.05 -17.35 -25.96
CA GLN A 9 0.77 -17.06 -25.27
C GLN A 9 0.75 -17.56 -23.82
N THR A 10 1.30 -18.74 -23.56
CA THR A 10 1.39 -19.35 -22.22
C THR A 10 2.29 -18.56 -21.26
N LYS A 11 3.42 -18.03 -21.71
CA LYS A 11 4.33 -17.19 -20.91
C LYS A 11 3.68 -15.85 -20.59
N ARG A 12 2.94 -15.27 -21.54
CA ARG A 12 2.21 -14.00 -21.35
C ARG A 12 1.08 -14.16 -20.32
N SER A 13 0.36 -15.27 -20.35
CA SER A 13 -0.70 -15.57 -19.38
C SER A 13 -0.14 -15.71 -17.95
N ARG A 14 0.93 -16.48 -17.77
CA ARG A 14 1.61 -16.64 -16.46
C ARG A 14 2.15 -15.31 -15.92
N TRP A 15 2.76 -14.51 -16.77
CA TRP A 15 3.27 -13.19 -16.36
C TRP A 15 2.14 -12.26 -15.90
N LEU A 16 1.04 -12.20 -16.63
CA LEU A 16 -0.15 -11.41 -16.24
C LEU A 16 -0.72 -11.88 -14.91
N LEU A 17 -0.82 -13.18 -14.69
CA LEU A 17 -1.30 -13.77 -13.43
C LEU A 17 -0.38 -13.35 -12.26
N LEU A 18 0.94 -13.49 -12.41
CA LEU A 18 1.91 -13.08 -11.40
C LEU A 18 1.81 -11.58 -11.09
N MET A 19 1.67 -10.74 -12.13
CA MET A 19 1.48 -9.29 -11.94
C MET A 19 0.15 -8.98 -11.23
N THR A 20 -0.92 -9.69 -11.56
CA THR A 20 -2.23 -9.52 -10.90
C THR A 20 -2.15 -9.87 -9.42
N VAL A 21 -1.52 -11.00 -9.08
CA VAL A 21 -1.31 -11.41 -7.68
C VAL A 21 -0.44 -10.40 -6.94
N PHE A 22 0.67 -9.99 -7.53
CA PHE A 22 1.58 -8.98 -6.95
C PHE A 22 0.87 -7.65 -6.68
N LEU A 23 0.14 -7.12 -7.67
CA LEU A 23 -0.62 -5.88 -7.52
C LEU A 23 -1.77 -6.02 -6.51
N GLY A 24 -2.41 -7.20 -6.46
CA GLY A 24 -3.42 -7.53 -5.45
C GLY A 24 -2.84 -7.52 -4.03
N MET A 25 -1.68 -8.13 -3.82
CA MET A 25 -0.99 -8.10 -2.52
C MET A 25 -0.55 -6.68 -2.14
N LEU A 26 -0.07 -5.87 -3.09
CA LEU A 26 0.23 -4.45 -2.84
C LEU A 26 -1.02 -3.66 -2.44
N ALA A 27 -2.17 -3.93 -3.06
CA ALA A 27 -3.43 -3.30 -2.70
C ALA A 27 -3.92 -3.76 -1.31
N ALA A 28 -3.68 -5.03 -0.95
CA ALA A 28 -4.07 -5.60 0.35
C ALA A 28 -3.17 -5.15 1.51
N ILE A 29 -2.00 -4.54 1.26
CA ILE A 29 -1.04 -4.21 2.32
C ILE A 29 -1.63 -3.26 3.38
N ALA A 30 -2.54 -2.36 2.96
CA ALA A 30 -3.21 -1.43 3.86
C ALA A 30 -4.16 -2.15 4.84
N PRO A 31 -5.18 -2.90 4.39
CA PRO A 31 -6.03 -3.65 5.31
C PRO A 31 -5.25 -4.69 6.12
N LEU A 32 -4.21 -5.32 5.58
CA LEU A 32 -3.36 -6.19 6.37
C LEU A 32 -2.67 -5.43 7.51
N SER A 33 -2.16 -4.23 7.27
CA SER A 33 -1.47 -3.45 8.30
C SER A 33 -2.40 -2.77 9.29
N THR A 34 -3.66 -2.48 8.94
CA THR A 34 -4.62 -1.78 9.80
C THR A 34 -5.59 -2.71 10.53
N ASP A 35 -6.00 -3.80 9.88
CA ASP A 35 -7.10 -4.62 10.39
C ASP A 35 -6.62 -5.92 11.03
N MET A 36 -5.45 -6.44 10.61
CA MET A 36 -4.94 -7.71 11.08
C MET A 36 -4.55 -7.69 12.58
N TYR A 37 -4.10 -6.55 13.11
CA TYR A 37 -3.71 -6.45 14.50
C TYR A 37 -4.85 -6.00 15.43
N LEU A 38 -6.06 -5.70 14.92
CA LEU A 38 -7.20 -5.31 15.74
C LEU A 38 -7.49 -6.30 16.88
N PRO A 39 -7.46 -7.64 16.65
CA PRO A 39 -7.62 -8.60 17.74
C PRO A 39 -6.50 -8.55 18.78
N ALA A 40 -5.33 -7.99 18.45
CA ALA A 40 -4.18 -7.88 19.34
C ALA A 40 -4.24 -6.63 20.25
N LEU A 41 -5.14 -5.68 19.99
CA LEU A 41 -5.22 -4.43 20.77
C LEU A 41 -5.32 -4.65 22.28
N PRO A 42 -6.13 -5.59 22.82
CA PRO A 42 -6.21 -5.81 24.27
C PRO A 42 -4.86 -6.26 24.87
N SER A 43 -4.15 -7.17 24.22
CA SER A 43 -2.83 -7.64 24.70
C SER A 43 -1.76 -6.55 24.60
N MET A 44 -1.82 -5.70 23.56
CA MET A 44 -0.95 -4.54 23.40
C MET A 44 -1.21 -3.47 24.46
N MET A 45 -2.46 -3.23 24.84
CA MET A 45 -2.80 -2.31 25.95
C MET A 45 -2.12 -2.74 27.23
N THR A 46 -2.16 -4.04 27.55
CA THR A 46 -1.49 -4.60 28.74
C THR A 46 0.03 -4.49 28.63
N ALA A 47 0.59 -4.82 27.45
CA ALA A 47 2.04 -4.79 27.22
C ALA A 47 2.63 -3.37 27.33
N PHE A 48 1.94 -2.36 26.82
CA PHE A 48 2.39 -0.95 26.87
C PHE A 48 1.89 -0.20 28.11
N GLY A 49 1.00 -0.77 28.92
CA GLY A 49 0.40 -0.12 30.10
C GLY A 49 -0.42 1.12 29.75
N VAL A 50 -1.18 1.09 28.65
CA VAL A 50 -1.90 2.26 28.11
C VAL A 50 -3.41 2.04 28.07
N THR A 51 -4.16 3.15 28.04
CA THR A 51 -5.62 3.15 27.94
C THR A 51 -6.11 2.82 26.53
N PRO A 52 -7.39 2.38 26.38
CA PRO A 52 -7.99 2.11 25.06
C PRO A 52 -7.89 3.29 24.10
N SER A 53 -8.04 4.52 24.59
CA SER A 53 -7.93 5.72 23.76
C SER A 53 -6.52 5.92 23.18
N VAL A 54 -5.49 5.63 23.97
CA VAL A 54 -4.09 5.77 23.52
C VAL A 54 -3.74 4.69 22.49
N ILE A 55 -4.15 3.43 22.71
CA ILE A 55 -3.83 2.38 21.75
C ILE A 55 -4.56 2.60 20.40
N GLN A 56 -5.76 3.18 20.40
CA GLN A 56 -6.48 3.52 19.17
C GLN A 56 -5.77 4.60 18.34
N LEU A 57 -4.94 5.46 18.95
CA LEU A 57 -4.10 6.41 18.21
C LEU A 57 -3.13 5.70 17.24
N THR A 58 -2.83 4.43 17.46
CA THR A 58 -1.99 3.63 16.56
C THR A 58 -2.66 3.42 15.19
N LEU A 59 -3.99 3.27 15.16
CA LEU A 59 -4.78 3.25 13.92
C LEU A 59 -4.74 4.62 13.25
N THR A 60 -5.03 5.67 14.01
CA THR A 60 -5.03 7.05 13.51
C THR A 60 -3.68 7.41 12.92
N ALA A 61 -2.57 7.09 13.61
CA ALA A 61 -1.22 7.33 13.12
C ALA A 61 -0.95 6.61 11.78
N SER A 62 -1.34 5.33 11.68
CA SER A 62 -1.17 4.57 10.45
C SER A 62 -2.02 5.12 9.29
N MET A 63 -3.28 5.49 9.54
CA MET A 63 -4.17 6.06 8.53
C MET A 63 -3.70 7.44 8.07
N ALA A 64 -3.27 8.30 9.01
CA ALA A 64 -2.68 9.60 8.69
C ALA A 64 -1.41 9.44 7.84
N GLY A 65 -0.53 8.53 8.23
CA GLY A 65 0.64 8.16 7.44
C GLY A 65 0.25 7.72 6.03
N MET A 66 -0.75 6.84 5.90
CA MET A 66 -1.21 6.34 4.61
C MET A 66 -1.72 7.46 3.70
N ALA A 67 -2.49 8.41 4.24
CA ALA A 67 -2.96 9.57 3.49
C ALA A 67 -1.79 10.43 2.97
N LEU A 68 -0.80 10.72 3.83
CA LEU A 68 0.41 11.46 3.46
C LEU A 68 1.22 10.73 2.39
N GLY A 69 1.40 9.42 2.55
CA GLY A 69 2.13 8.58 1.59
C GLY A 69 1.47 8.55 0.21
N GLN A 70 0.14 8.45 0.16
CA GLN A 70 -0.60 8.46 -1.10
C GLN A 70 -0.44 9.79 -1.86
N ILE A 71 -0.46 10.92 -1.15
CA ILE A 71 -0.27 12.25 -1.76
C ILE A 71 1.16 12.41 -2.30
N ALA A 72 2.16 11.97 -1.53
CA ALA A 72 3.56 12.18 -1.88
C ALA A 72 4.06 11.26 -2.99
N VAL A 73 3.66 9.98 -2.98
CA VAL A 73 4.25 8.96 -3.86
C VAL A 73 3.77 9.07 -5.30
N GLY A 74 2.55 9.54 -5.54
CA GLY A 74 2.02 9.76 -6.89
C GLY A 74 3.02 10.55 -7.76
N PRO A 75 3.26 11.82 -7.42
CA PRO A 75 4.19 12.69 -8.15
C PRO A 75 5.61 12.14 -8.26
N ILE A 76 6.15 11.58 -7.18
CA ILE A 76 7.50 11.02 -7.18
C ILE A 76 7.62 9.87 -8.18
N SER A 77 6.59 9.05 -8.28
CA SER A 77 6.60 7.90 -9.18
C SER A 77 6.37 8.27 -10.64
N ASP A 78 5.71 9.40 -10.91
CA ASP A 78 5.54 9.92 -12.27
C ASP A 78 6.85 10.51 -12.82
N ASP A 79 7.70 11.04 -11.95
CA ASP A 79 9.01 11.61 -12.29
C ASP A 79 10.10 10.53 -12.35
N LYS A 80 10.27 9.75 -11.26
CA LYS A 80 11.38 8.79 -11.12
C LYS A 80 11.10 7.40 -11.72
N GLY A 81 9.86 7.12 -12.14
CA GLY A 81 9.42 5.79 -12.55
C GLY A 81 8.78 5.02 -11.38
N ARG A 82 8.17 3.87 -11.68
CA ARG A 82 7.35 3.09 -10.72
C ARG A 82 8.19 2.19 -9.82
N ARG A 83 9.25 1.58 -10.37
CA ARG A 83 10.04 0.54 -9.69
C ARG A 83 10.75 1.07 -8.45
N LEU A 84 11.50 2.16 -8.58
CA LEU A 84 12.32 2.69 -7.48
C LEU A 84 11.48 3.16 -6.28
N PRO A 85 10.44 4.00 -6.44
CA PRO A 85 9.60 4.41 -5.34
C PRO A 85 8.86 3.25 -4.68
N LEU A 86 8.45 2.23 -5.46
CA LEU A 86 7.82 1.04 -4.92
C LEU A 86 8.79 0.22 -4.07
N MET A 87 9.99 -0.05 -4.56
CA MET A 87 11.01 -0.81 -3.84
C MET A 87 11.39 -0.11 -2.52
N VAL A 88 11.64 1.20 -2.58
CA VAL A 88 11.96 1.99 -1.38
C VAL A 88 10.78 2.02 -0.42
N GLY A 89 9.56 2.26 -0.92
CA GLY A 89 8.34 2.25 -0.10
C GLY A 89 8.14 0.91 0.61
N MET A 90 8.24 -0.22 -0.09
CA MET A 90 8.09 -1.54 0.53
C MET A 90 9.23 -1.89 1.48
N ALA A 91 10.46 -1.45 1.22
CA ALA A 91 11.57 -1.61 2.16
C ALA A 91 11.33 -0.80 3.45
N VAL A 92 10.93 0.46 3.34
CA VAL A 92 10.57 1.30 4.51
C VAL A 92 9.38 0.71 5.26
N PHE A 93 8.36 0.18 4.55
CA PHE A 93 7.23 -0.53 5.16
C PHE A 93 7.70 -1.72 6.00
N THR A 94 8.57 -2.55 5.45
CA THR A 94 9.11 -3.74 6.13
C THR A 94 9.93 -3.34 7.35
N LEU A 95 10.86 -2.38 7.20
CA LEU A 95 11.71 -1.91 8.30
C LEU A 95 10.91 -1.26 9.42
N SER A 96 9.92 -0.43 9.10
CA SER A 96 9.05 0.18 10.11
C SER A 96 8.15 -0.85 10.80
N THR A 97 7.70 -1.89 10.08
CA THR A 97 6.96 -3.00 10.68
C THR A 97 7.81 -3.79 11.67
N VAL A 98 9.07 -4.05 11.33
CA VAL A 98 10.05 -4.66 12.24
C VAL A 98 10.31 -3.73 13.43
N GLY A 99 10.42 -2.41 13.21
CA GLY A 99 10.53 -1.42 14.27
C GLY A 99 9.35 -1.42 15.24
N CYS A 100 8.13 -1.72 14.77
CA CYS A 100 6.97 -1.89 15.64
C CYS A 100 7.15 -3.05 16.63
N ILE A 101 7.79 -4.16 16.20
CA ILE A 101 8.01 -5.34 17.05
C ILE A 101 8.93 -5.00 18.23
N TRP A 102 9.96 -4.22 18.01
CA TRP A 102 10.96 -3.87 19.02
C TRP A 102 10.73 -2.51 19.68
N SER A 103 9.52 -1.97 19.59
CA SER A 103 9.22 -0.67 20.18
C SER A 103 9.20 -0.73 21.70
N PRO A 104 10.06 0.03 22.40
CA PRO A 104 10.13 0.03 23.87
C PRO A 104 9.00 0.81 24.53
N SER A 105 8.27 1.64 23.77
CA SER A 105 7.19 2.50 24.27
C SER A 105 6.13 2.74 23.20
N ILE A 106 4.94 3.12 23.64
CA ILE A 106 3.82 3.43 22.74
C ILE A 106 4.13 4.61 21.81
N GLN A 107 4.92 5.61 22.26
CA GLN A 107 5.31 6.76 21.45
C GLN A 107 6.18 6.33 20.26
N VAL A 108 7.17 5.48 20.51
CA VAL A 108 8.04 4.93 19.46
C VAL A 108 7.22 4.07 18.49
N PHE A 109 6.30 3.26 19.04
CA PHE A 109 5.37 2.46 18.24
C PHE A 109 4.51 3.34 17.32
N LEU A 110 3.95 4.46 17.82
CA LEU A 110 3.17 5.41 17.04
C LEU A 110 3.97 6.02 15.87
N ILE A 111 5.24 6.36 16.11
CA ILE A 111 6.13 6.86 15.05
C ILE A 111 6.32 5.80 13.95
N PHE A 112 6.63 4.56 14.34
CA PHE A 112 6.75 3.47 13.36
C PHE A 112 5.45 3.20 12.62
N ARG A 113 4.30 3.29 13.27
CA ARG A 113 2.98 3.15 12.63
C ARG A 113 2.72 4.24 11.60
N LEU A 114 3.11 5.49 11.89
CA LEU A 114 3.02 6.59 10.95
C LEU A 114 3.88 6.34 9.70
N ILE A 115 5.15 5.95 9.91
CA ILE A 115 6.09 5.65 8.83
C ILE A 115 5.60 4.44 8.01
N GLN A 116 5.15 3.38 8.68
CA GLN A 116 4.58 2.19 8.06
C GLN A 116 3.36 2.55 7.19
N GLY A 117 2.47 3.41 7.72
CA GLY A 117 1.32 3.91 6.96
C GLY A 117 1.75 4.68 5.71
N CYS A 118 2.68 5.62 5.82
CA CYS A 118 3.22 6.37 4.67
C CYS A 118 3.75 5.44 3.58
N ALA A 119 4.51 4.44 3.97
CA ALA A 119 5.09 3.46 3.08
C ALA A 119 4.03 2.52 2.47
N GLY A 120 3.03 2.09 3.26
CA GLY A 120 1.89 1.29 2.79
C GLY A 120 1.02 2.04 1.77
N GLY A 121 0.83 3.35 1.98
CA GLY A 121 0.14 4.23 1.03
C GLY A 121 0.77 4.24 -0.35
N ALA A 122 2.10 4.12 -0.42
CA ALA A 122 2.84 3.96 -1.68
C ALA A 122 2.40 2.71 -2.44
N GLY A 123 2.24 1.58 -1.76
CA GLY A 123 1.80 0.33 -2.38
C GLY A 123 0.43 0.46 -3.05
N ILE A 124 -0.53 1.12 -2.39
CA ILE A 124 -1.88 1.32 -2.93
C ILE A 124 -1.87 2.17 -4.21
N VAL A 125 -1.16 3.30 -4.18
CA VAL A 125 -1.10 4.21 -5.35
C VAL A 125 -0.37 3.55 -6.51
N LEU A 126 0.77 2.93 -6.22
CA LEU A 126 1.61 2.32 -7.25
C LEU A 126 0.99 1.06 -7.84
N SER A 127 0.22 0.27 -7.08
CA SER A 127 -0.53 -0.87 -7.64
C SER A 127 -1.46 -0.44 -8.76
N ARG A 128 -2.21 0.65 -8.54
CA ARG A 128 -3.14 1.22 -9.54
C ARG A 128 -2.41 1.86 -10.72
N ALA A 129 -1.29 2.56 -10.45
CA ALA A 129 -0.49 3.20 -11.49
C ALA A 129 0.15 2.16 -12.42
N ILE A 130 0.76 1.12 -11.85
CA ILE A 130 1.37 0.01 -12.59
C ILE A 130 0.30 -0.72 -13.40
N ALA A 131 -0.90 -0.97 -12.84
CA ALA A 131 -2.01 -1.59 -13.57
C ALA A 131 -2.34 -0.82 -14.85
N ARG A 132 -2.42 0.52 -14.80
CA ARG A 132 -2.65 1.39 -15.96
C ARG A 132 -1.49 1.36 -16.97
N ASP A 133 -0.27 1.17 -16.48
CA ASP A 133 0.91 1.13 -17.37
C ASP A 133 0.98 -0.19 -18.17
N ILE A 134 0.56 -1.32 -17.59
CA ILE A 134 0.65 -2.67 -18.20
C ILE A 134 -0.59 -3.09 -18.97
N CYS A 135 -1.78 -2.64 -18.57
CA CYS A 135 -3.06 -3.04 -19.17
C CYS A 135 -3.78 -1.84 -19.81
N LYS A 136 -4.64 -2.13 -20.81
CA LYS A 136 -5.51 -1.16 -21.47
C LYS A 136 -6.86 -1.80 -21.82
N GLY A 137 -7.91 -0.95 -21.99
CA GLY A 137 -9.24 -1.39 -22.38
C GLY A 137 -9.83 -2.39 -21.38
N SER A 138 -10.53 -3.41 -21.85
CA SER A 138 -11.20 -4.42 -21.02
C SER A 138 -10.28 -5.18 -20.07
N ALA A 139 -9.01 -5.39 -20.43
CA ALA A 139 -8.03 -6.01 -19.53
C ALA A 139 -7.73 -5.14 -18.31
N LEU A 140 -7.68 -3.82 -18.48
CA LEU A 140 -7.51 -2.88 -17.37
C LEU A 140 -8.72 -2.89 -16.44
N THR A 141 -9.94 -2.86 -17.00
CA THR A 141 -11.18 -2.92 -16.22
C THR A 141 -11.24 -4.21 -15.39
N ARG A 142 -10.90 -5.36 -15.99
CA ARG A 142 -10.85 -6.63 -15.27
C ARG A 142 -9.81 -6.63 -14.15
N LEU A 143 -8.64 -6.07 -14.39
CA LEU A 143 -7.59 -5.97 -13.36
C LEU A 143 -8.03 -5.07 -12.20
N PHE A 144 -8.65 -3.90 -12.49
CA PHE A 144 -9.20 -3.04 -11.44
C PHE A 144 -10.32 -3.74 -10.65
N ALA A 145 -11.21 -4.47 -11.31
CA ALA A 145 -12.24 -5.24 -10.62
C ALA A 145 -11.63 -6.28 -9.64
N MET A 146 -10.54 -6.95 -10.05
CA MET A 146 -9.82 -7.87 -9.16
C MET A 146 -9.16 -7.14 -7.98
N LEU A 147 -8.54 -5.96 -8.20
CA LEU A 147 -7.97 -5.16 -7.12
C LEU A 147 -9.05 -4.67 -6.13
N MET A 148 -10.23 -4.29 -6.63
CA MET A 148 -11.37 -3.93 -5.78
C MET A 148 -11.89 -5.13 -4.99
N LEU A 149 -11.96 -6.30 -5.60
CA LEU A 149 -12.35 -7.53 -4.90
C LEU A 149 -11.38 -7.85 -3.76
N VAL A 150 -10.08 -7.76 -4.00
CA VAL A 150 -9.05 -7.95 -2.95
C VAL A 150 -9.22 -6.92 -1.83
N ASN A 151 -9.42 -5.64 -2.15
CA ASN A 151 -9.65 -4.59 -1.15
C ASN A 151 -10.95 -4.80 -0.34
N GLY A 152 -11.97 -5.43 -0.91
CA GLY A 152 -13.21 -5.77 -0.19
C GLY A 152 -13.07 -7.00 0.72
N ILE A 153 -12.32 -8.02 0.27
CA ILE A 153 -12.14 -9.27 1.01
C ILE A 153 -11.05 -9.14 2.09
N ALA A 154 -9.99 -8.39 1.83
CA ALA A 154 -8.85 -8.27 2.74
C ALA A 154 -9.23 -7.78 4.15
N PRO A 155 -10.08 -6.76 4.35
CA PRO A 155 -10.52 -6.33 5.68
C PRO A 155 -11.29 -7.40 6.46
N ILE A 156 -11.97 -8.31 5.76
CA ILE A 156 -12.70 -9.43 6.38
C ILE A 156 -11.73 -10.52 6.83
N LEU A 157 -10.78 -10.86 5.97
CA LEU A 157 -9.81 -11.92 6.25
C LEU A 157 -8.70 -11.49 7.21
N ALA A 158 -8.30 -10.23 7.18
CA ALA A 158 -7.17 -9.75 7.98
C ALA A 158 -7.36 -9.98 9.49
N PRO A 159 -8.49 -9.59 10.13
CA PRO A 159 -8.70 -9.86 11.55
C PRO A 159 -8.79 -11.36 11.87
N VAL A 160 -9.35 -12.17 10.95
CA VAL A 160 -9.44 -13.63 11.14
C VAL A 160 -8.04 -14.25 11.17
N ILE A 161 -7.18 -13.88 10.21
CA ILE A 161 -5.79 -14.35 10.17
C ILE A 161 -5.03 -13.86 11.41
N GLY A 162 -5.20 -12.58 11.78
CA GLY A 162 -4.59 -11.99 12.98
C GLY A 162 -5.01 -12.75 14.25
N GLY A 163 -6.31 -13.03 14.41
CA GLY A 163 -6.83 -13.81 15.53
C GLY A 163 -6.29 -15.24 15.58
N GLN A 164 -6.06 -15.89 14.43
CA GLN A 164 -5.44 -17.21 14.40
C GLN A 164 -3.96 -17.15 14.81
N ILE A 165 -3.20 -16.16 14.38
CA ILE A 165 -1.80 -15.98 14.77
C ILE A 165 -1.71 -15.80 16.29
N LEU A 166 -2.61 -15.03 16.91
CA LEU A 166 -2.63 -14.78 18.34
C LEU A 166 -2.93 -16.03 19.21
N ARG A 167 -3.39 -17.13 18.61
CA ARG A 167 -3.52 -18.43 19.32
C ARG A 167 -2.17 -19.10 19.57
N PHE A 168 -1.16 -18.79 18.75
CA PHE A 168 0.14 -19.48 18.76
C PHE A 168 1.31 -18.54 19.07
N ALA A 169 1.10 -17.23 18.95
CA ALA A 169 2.14 -16.22 19.12
C ALA A 169 1.59 -14.98 19.84
N PRO A 170 2.43 -14.23 20.54
CA PRO A 170 2.05 -12.94 21.11
C PRO A 170 1.78 -11.92 20.00
N TRP A 171 1.35 -10.70 20.35
CA TRP A 171 0.93 -9.66 19.40
C TRP A 171 2.02 -9.29 18.36
N GLU A 172 3.29 -9.42 18.73
CA GLU A 172 4.45 -9.22 17.85
C GLU A 172 4.43 -10.18 16.64
N GLY A 173 3.86 -11.36 16.81
CA GLY A 173 3.71 -12.36 15.74
C GLY A 173 2.87 -11.87 14.57
N VAL A 174 1.88 -11.01 14.82
CA VAL A 174 1.07 -10.39 13.78
C VAL A 174 1.94 -9.44 12.95
N PHE A 175 2.76 -8.61 13.61
CA PHE A 175 3.68 -7.70 12.91
C PHE A 175 4.78 -8.45 12.18
N LEU A 176 5.26 -9.56 12.73
CA LEU A 176 6.23 -10.42 12.05
C LEU A 176 5.66 -10.98 10.74
N PHE A 177 4.42 -11.44 10.75
CA PHE A 177 3.75 -11.91 9.54
C PHE A 177 3.63 -10.78 8.49
N ILE A 178 3.21 -9.58 8.92
CA ILE A 178 3.12 -8.40 8.03
C ILE A 178 4.51 -8.04 7.49
N ALA A 179 5.58 -8.13 8.29
CA ALA A 179 6.95 -7.86 7.87
C ALA A 179 7.42 -8.88 6.81
N ILE A 180 7.08 -10.15 6.96
CA ILE A 180 7.39 -11.20 5.96
C ILE A 180 6.69 -10.88 4.63
N VAL A 181 5.41 -10.52 4.66
CA VAL A 181 4.67 -10.10 3.46
C VAL A 181 5.32 -8.87 2.83
N GLY A 182 5.67 -7.86 3.64
CA GLY A 182 6.38 -6.66 3.19
C GLY A 182 7.74 -6.99 2.53
N LEU A 183 8.49 -7.93 3.09
CA LEU A 183 9.77 -8.39 2.55
C LEU A 183 9.58 -9.07 1.17
N ILE A 184 8.59 -9.95 1.06
CA ILE A 184 8.24 -10.61 -0.21
C ILE A 184 7.89 -9.56 -1.27
N LEU A 185 7.11 -8.54 -0.91
CA LEU A 185 6.76 -7.44 -1.81
C LEU A 185 7.96 -6.57 -2.18
N THR A 186 8.87 -6.33 -1.24
CA THR A 186 10.13 -5.59 -1.48
C THR A 186 10.99 -6.33 -2.51
N VAL A 187 11.21 -7.63 -2.32
CA VAL A 187 11.99 -8.47 -3.24
C VAL A 187 11.30 -8.52 -4.61
N SER A 188 9.98 -8.72 -4.64
CA SER A 188 9.20 -8.74 -5.87
C SER A 188 9.26 -7.42 -6.63
N ALA A 189 9.22 -6.28 -5.93
CA ALA A 189 9.40 -4.96 -6.52
C ALA A 189 10.80 -4.78 -7.10
N GLY A 190 11.83 -5.30 -6.43
CA GLY A 190 13.22 -5.30 -6.92
C GLY A 190 13.43 -6.12 -8.20
N LEU A 191 12.69 -7.22 -8.33
CA LEU A 191 12.74 -8.09 -9.53
C LEU A 191 11.87 -7.56 -10.69
N MET A 192 10.93 -6.65 -10.40
CA MET A 192 10.05 -6.07 -11.41
C MET A 192 10.82 -5.19 -12.37
N ARG A 193 10.51 -5.27 -13.67
CA ARG A 193 11.01 -4.32 -14.67
C ARG A 193 10.25 -3.01 -14.58
N GLU A 194 10.93 -1.89 -14.88
CA GLU A 194 10.30 -0.57 -14.94
C GLU A 194 9.12 -0.56 -15.92
N THR A 195 7.96 -0.10 -15.46
CA THR A 195 6.74 -0.07 -16.25
C THR A 195 6.48 1.28 -16.92
N LEU A 196 7.05 2.38 -16.37
CA LEU A 196 6.93 3.72 -16.92
C LEU A 196 8.15 4.07 -17.79
N PRO A 197 7.99 4.14 -19.13
CA PRO A 197 9.07 4.54 -20.04
C PRO A 197 9.54 5.97 -19.77
N GLN A 198 10.84 6.24 -19.89
CA GLN A 198 11.42 7.57 -19.65
C GLN A 198 10.72 8.71 -20.42
N ARG A 199 10.24 8.43 -21.65
CA ARG A 199 9.50 9.40 -22.48
C ARG A 199 8.15 9.82 -21.92
N ARG A 200 7.60 9.10 -20.94
CA ARG A 200 6.31 9.39 -20.30
C ARG A 200 6.46 9.94 -18.89
N ARG A 201 7.68 10.10 -18.41
CA ARG A 201 7.93 10.71 -17.10
C ARG A 201 7.63 12.20 -17.18
N VAL A 202 6.94 12.71 -16.18
CA VAL A 202 6.58 14.13 -16.09
C VAL A 202 7.71 14.86 -15.39
N SER A 203 8.49 15.63 -16.14
CA SER A 203 9.53 16.49 -15.57
C SER A 203 8.87 17.66 -14.85
N GLY A 204 9.06 17.79 -13.55
CA GLY A 204 8.50 18.91 -12.77
C GLY A 204 8.38 18.64 -11.29
N GLY A 205 8.57 17.38 -10.88
CA GLY A 205 8.61 17.00 -9.46
C GLY A 205 7.34 17.33 -8.67
N MET A 206 7.48 17.36 -7.35
CA MET A 206 6.41 17.63 -6.38
C MET A 206 5.73 18.99 -6.60
N ALA A 207 6.50 20.03 -6.96
CA ALA A 207 5.98 21.38 -7.13
C ALA A 207 5.00 21.52 -8.32
N ALA A 208 5.31 20.88 -9.45
CA ALA A 208 4.41 20.88 -10.61
C ALA A 208 3.12 20.09 -10.34
N SER A 209 3.22 18.99 -9.61
CA SER A 209 2.05 18.19 -9.22
C SER A 209 1.17 18.92 -8.20
N MET A 210 1.76 19.60 -7.21
CA MET A 210 0.98 20.45 -6.28
C MET A 210 0.23 21.57 -7.01
N LYS A 211 0.84 22.19 -8.02
CA LYS A 211 0.19 23.19 -8.87
C LYS A 211 -0.97 22.57 -9.68
N SER A 212 -0.80 21.36 -10.17
CA SER A 212 -1.86 20.61 -10.85
C SER A 212 -3.01 20.22 -9.90
N PHE A 213 -2.71 19.83 -8.67
CA PHE A 213 -3.73 19.61 -7.63
C PHE A 213 -4.55 20.86 -7.35
N THR A 214 -3.90 22.02 -7.17
CA THR A 214 -4.61 23.30 -6.96
C THR A 214 -5.51 23.67 -8.15
N ALA A 215 -5.09 23.35 -9.37
CA ALA A 215 -5.91 23.54 -10.56
C ALA A 215 -7.12 22.60 -10.60
N LEU A 216 -6.97 21.34 -10.16
CA LEU A 216 -8.06 20.36 -10.06
C LEU A 216 -9.12 20.77 -9.04
N PHE A 217 -8.73 21.31 -7.88
CA PHE A 217 -9.68 21.84 -6.89
C PHE A 217 -10.49 23.04 -7.38
N ARG A 218 -10.03 23.75 -8.42
CA ARG A 218 -10.77 24.84 -9.05
C ARG A 218 -11.79 24.36 -10.08
N GLN A 219 -11.79 23.07 -10.46
CA GLN A 219 -12.74 22.51 -11.43
C GLN A 219 -14.02 22.03 -10.72
N PRO A 220 -15.20 22.62 -10.99
CA PRO A 220 -16.45 22.28 -10.30
C PRO A 220 -16.87 20.82 -10.51
N TYR A 221 -16.60 20.24 -11.68
CA TYR A 221 -16.88 18.83 -11.95
C TYR A 221 -16.06 17.90 -11.08
N PHE A 222 -14.80 18.20 -10.84
CA PHE A 222 -13.93 17.40 -9.95
C PHE A 222 -14.41 17.48 -8.50
N MET A 223 -14.72 18.69 -8.03
CA MET A 223 -15.24 18.92 -6.67
C MET A 223 -16.58 18.23 -6.45
N GLY A 224 -17.48 18.25 -7.43
CA GLY A 224 -18.76 17.55 -7.36
C GLY A 224 -18.59 16.03 -7.20
N HIS A 225 -17.65 15.41 -7.92
CA HIS A 225 -17.32 13.99 -7.76
C HIS A 225 -16.69 13.67 -6.40
N CYS A 226 -15.79 14.51 -5.91
CA CYS A 226 -15.19 14.35 -4.58
C CYS A 226 -16.25 14.44 -3.47
N ILE A 227 -17.17 15.40 -3.56
CA ILE A 227 -18.25 15.56 -2.60
C ILE A 227 -19.18 14.34 -2.63
N MET A 228 -19.58 13.87 -3.82
CA MET A 228 -20.42 12.66 -3.93
C MET A 228 -19.74 11.42 -3.31
N GLN A 229 -18.43 11.27 -3.48
CA GLN A 229 -17.68 10.16 -2.85
C GLN A 229 -17.52 10.29 -1.33
N CYS A 230 -17.61 11.49 -0.77
CA CYS A 230 -17.60 11.66 0.69
C CYS A 230 -18.93 11.28 1.36
N PHE A 231 -20.01 11.25 0.59
CA PHE A 231 -21.36 10.93 1.11
C PHE A 231 -21.86 9.53 0.72
N SER A 232 -21.07 8.73 0.00
CA SER A 232 -21.37 7.33 -0.34
C SER A 232 -20.61 6.36 0.56
#